data_f6939321ed3dd9962caa74727b880f43
#
_entry.id   f6939321ed3dd9962caa74727b880f43
#
_cell.length_a   1.000
_cell.length_b   1.000
_cell.length_c   1.000
_cell.angle_alpha   90.00
_cell.angle_beta   90.00
_cell.angle_gamma   90.00
#
_symmetry.space_group_name_H-M   'P 1'
#
loop_
_entity.id
_entity.type
_entity.pdbx_description
1 polymer ?
#
loop_
_entity_poly.entity_id
_entity_poly.type
_entity_poly.pdbx_seq_one_letter_code
_entity_poly.pdbx_strand_id
1 'polypeptide(L)'
;MPLQFKSFARPDLLKTIHPKHLANLLEPHRRFLEDRGFSLSAGGEQELDCLALAGILAQPDEETPSDLVEALYVIESFSDDQHFDELLAMAEASGMEVGEEETTVDLAVRLYLHDANLLERKLREQLCDRRRTFESYRLADPASGIEVDNLPRDLTPLEADLDRYFESKKRGGHSCVVRKDAANEIRFLVQHGQTCKREPSRKGGRSTCTFFRPEKTDVVLLDLTHKE
;
A
#
# COMPACT_ATOMS: atom_id res chain seq x y z
N MET A 1 -1.65 -16.39 -0.69
CA MET A 1 -0.37 -16.37 0.03
C MET A 1 -0.69 -16.26 1.51
N PRO A 2 -0.01 -16.99 2.41
CA PRO A 2 -0.19 -16.73 3.82
C PRO A 2 0.24 -15.29 4.12
N LEU A 3 -0.57 -14.57 4.88
CA LEU A 3 -0.22 -13.28 5.45
C LEU A 3 0.99 -13.52 6.38
N GLN A 4 2.13 -12.98 6.02
CA GLN A 4 3.33 -13.04 6.84
C GLN A 4 3.96 -11.66 6.83
N PHE A 5 3.93 -10.99 7.96
CA PHE A 5 4.69 -9.77 8.20
C PHE A 5 6.10 -10.16 8.62
N LYS A 6 6.93 -10.55 7.65
CA LYS A 6 8.26 -11.10 7.92
C LYS A 6 9.13 -10.16 8.73
N SER A 7 9.04 -8.87 8.45
CA SER A 7 9.83 -7.85 9.13
C SER A 7 9.30 -7.61 10.55
N PHE A 8 8.00 -7.44 10.70
CA PHE A 8 7.36 -7.20 12.01
C PHE A 8 7.28 -8.45 12.89
N ALA A 9 7.50 -9.65 12.35
CA ALA A 9 7.70 -10.88 13.11
C ALA A 9 9.11 -11.01 13.70
N ARG A 10 9.98 -10.00 13.51
CA ARG A 10 11.37 -9.98 14.00
C ARG A 10 11.51 -8.98 15.15
N PRO A 11 11.74 -9.47 16.39
CA PRO A 11 11.91 -8.59 17.55
C PRO A 11 13.02 -7.55 17.38
N ASP A 12 14.10 -7.93 16.69
CA ASP A 12 15.25 -7.04 16.47
C ASP A 12 14.87 -5.84 15.58
N LEU A 13 14.02 -6.05 14.57
CA LEU A 13 13.53 -4.95 13.75
C LEU A 13 12.59 -4.05 14.54
N LEU A 14 11.68 -4.63 15.33
CA LEU A 14 10.76 -3.83 16.16
C LEU A 14 11.51 -2.92 17.14
N LYS A 15 12.66 -3.33 17.64
CA LYS A 15 13.52 -2.52 18.53
C LYS A 15 14.18 -1.34 17.83
N THR A 16 14.28 -1.36 16.51
CA THR A 16 14.82 -0.22 15.74
C THR A 16 13.79 0.86 15.45
N ILE A 17 12.52 0.59 15.74
CA ILE A 17 11.44 1.58 15.65
C ILE A 17 11.38 2.31 16.99
N HIS A 18 11.30 3.64 16.94
CA HIS A 18 11.16 4.41 18.17
C HIS A 18 9.89 4.00 18.94
N PRO A 19 9.96 3.71 20.25
CA PRO A 19 8.84 3.15 21.02
C PRO A 19 7.54 3.96 20.91
N LYS A 20 7.65 5.29 20.87
CA LYS A 20 6.51 6.20 20.70
C LYS A 20 5.81 6.02 19.34
N HIS A 21 6.60 5.85 18.27
CA HIS A 21 6.04 5.69 16.92
C HIS A 21 5.35 4.33 16.79
N LEU A 22 5.99 3.29 17.31
CA LEU A 22 5.40 1.95 17.35
C LEU A 22 4.12 1.92 18.19
N ALA A 23 4.11 2.56 19.36
CA ALA A 23 2.92 2.68 20.20
C ALA A 23 1.79 3.42 19.49
N ASN A 24 2.08 4.53 18.79
CA ASN A 24 1.09 5.29 18.05
C ASN A 24 0.49 4.48 16.88
N LEU A 25 1.31 3.69 16.17
CA LEU A 25 0.86 2.80 15.10
C LEU A 25 -0.10 1.73 15.62
N LEU A 26 0.17 1.21 16.82
CA LEU A 26 -0.59 0.11 17.42
C LEU A 26 -1.79 0.57 18.26
N GLU A 27 -1.86 1.85 18.62
CA GLU A 27 -2.92 2.39 19.49
C GLU A 27 -4.35 2.12 18.99
N PRO A 28 -4.67 2.27 17.69
CA PRO A 28 -5.99 1.94 17.16
C PRO A 28 -6.39 0.46 17.38
N HIS A 29 -5.37 -0.40 17.56
CA HIS A 29 -5.53 -1.86 17.69
C HIS A 29 -5.29 -2.37 19.11
N ARG A 30 -5.28 -1.45 20.10
CA ARG A 30 -5.02 -1.75 21.53
C ARG A 30 -5.82 -2.95 22.03
N ARG A 31 -7.13 -2.94 21.80
CA ARG A 31 -8.02 -4.02 22.27
C ARG A 31 -7.63 -5.39 21.71
N PHE A 32 -7.35 -5.45 20.42
CA PHE A 32 -6.90 -6.68 19.75
C PHE A 32 -5.60 -7.22 20.36
N LEU A 33 -4.67 -6.33 20.72
CA LEU A 33 -3.40 -6.71 21.36
C LEU A 33 -3.59 -7.14 22.81
N GLU A 34 -4.43 -6.43 23.58
CA GLU A 34 -4.76 -6.77 24.97
C GLU A 34 -5.46 -8.14 25.07
N ASP A 35 -6.38 -8.45 24.17
CA ASP A 35 -7.04 -9.75 24.08
C ASP A 35 -6.04 -10.90 23.84
N ARG A 36 -4.83 -10.59 23.32
CA ARG A 36 -3.70 -11.52 23.10
C ARG A 36 -2.58 -11.40 24.15
N GLY A 37 -2.87 -10.68 25.25
CA GLY A 37 -1.95 -10.56 26.39
C GLY A 37 -0.82 -9.55 26.21
N PHE A 38 -0.92 -8.66 25.21
CA PHE A 38 0.03 -7.58 25.01
C PHE A 38 -0.57 -6.24 25.44
N SER A 39 0.09 -5.56 26.40
CA SER A 39 -0.36 -4.27 26.90
C SER A 39 0.46 -3.13 26.31
N LEU A 40 -0.22 -2.18 25.67
CA LEU A 40 0.38 -0.91 25.29
C LEU A 40 0.40 0.02 26.51
N SER A 41 1.60 0.40 26.95
CA SER A 41 1.76 1.38 28.01
C SER A 41 1.26 2.75 27.57
N ALA A 42 0.49 3.41 28.42
CA ALA A 42 0.02 4.76 28.14
C ALA A 42 1.23 5.72 28.07
N GLY A 43 1.40 6.38 26.91
CA GLY A 43 2.42 7.41 26.69
C GLY A 43 3.69 6.99 25.94
N GLY A 44 3.88 5.70 25.63
CA GLY A 44 5.01 5.25 24.78
C GLY A 44 6.42 5.44 25.36
N GLU A 45 6.52 5.74 26.66
CA GLU A 45 7.81 5.95 27.35
C GLU A 45 8.43 4.67 27.92
N GLN A 46 7.65 3.58 27.99
CA GLN A 46 8.16 2.28 28.42
C GLN A 46 8.63 1.45 27.22
N GLU A 47 9.71 0.72 27.44
CA GLU A 47 10.21 -0.26 26.49
C GLU A 47 9.11 -1.31 26.21
N LEU A 48 8.71 -1.40 24.95
CA LEU A 48 7.69 -2.36 24.52
C LEU A 48 8.29 -3.77 24.51
N ASP A 49 7.52 -4.76 24.92
CA ASP A 49 7.92 -6.16 24.76
C ASP A 49 7.86 -6.58 23.29
N CYS A 50 8.93 -6.23 22.55
CA CYS A 50 9.06 -6.54 21.13
C CYS A 50 9.03 -8.04 20.84
N LEU A 51 9.37 -8.89 21.80
CA LEU A 51 9.32 -10.34 21.63
C LEU A 51 7.86 -10.84 21.63
N ALA A 52 7.08 -10.39 22.61
CA ALA A 52 5.66 -10.73 22.71
C ALA A 52 4.89 -10.18 21.49
N LEU A 53 5.15 -8.91 21.12
CA LEU A 53 4.55 -8.28 19.93
C LEU A 53 4.86 -9.04 18.64
N ALA A 54 6.13 -9.36 18.41
CA ALA A 54 6.55 -10.14 17.23
C ALA A 54 5.85 -11.51 17.18
N GLY A 55 5.65 -12.15 18.33
CA GLY A 55 4.92 -13.43 18.42
C GLY A 55 3.47 -13.30 17.97
N ILE A 56 2.79 -12.21 18.32
CA ILE A 56 1.40 -11.93 17.90
C ILE A 56 1.35 -11.66 16.39
N LEU A 57 2.23 -10.80 15.89
CA LEU A 57 2.26 -10.40 14.48
C LEU A 57 2.74 -11.53 13.54
N ALA A 58 3.51 -12.49 14.05
CA ALA A 58 3.92 -13.67 13.28
C ALA A 58 2.77 -14.66 13.00
N GLN A 59 1.66 -14.58 13.71
CA GLN A 59 0.55 -15.51 13.62
C GLN A 59 -0.80 -14.79 13.41
N PRO A 60 -0.97 -14.06 12.30
CA PRO A 60 -2.24 -13.41 12.00
C PRO A 60 -3.33 -14.46 11.80
N ASP A 61 -4.52 -14.16 12.30
CA ASP A 61 -5.72 -14.98 12.24
C ASP A 61 -6.94 -14.20 11.72
N GLU A 62 -8.13 -14.82 11.77
CA GLU A 62 -9.37 -14.21 11.30
C GLU A 62 -9.83 -13.00 12.14
N GLU A 63 -9.27 -12.79 13.32
CA GLU A 63 -9.58 -11.69 14.22
C GLU A 63 -8.58 -10.54 14.09
N THR A 64 -7.49 -10.75 13.34
CA THR A 64 -6.50 -9.69 13.08
C THR A 64 -7.16 -8.55 12.29
N PRO A 65 -7.11 -7.30 12.81
CA PRO A 65 -7.74 -6.17 12.14
C PRO A 65 -7.16 -5.94 10.75
N SER A 66 -8.04 -5.78 9.76
CA SER A 66 -7.62 -5.62 8.36
C SER A 66 -6.81 -4.36 8.12
N ASP A 67 -7.12 -3.28 8.83
CA ASP A 67 -6.41 -2.00 8.79
C ASP A 67 -5.00 -2.11 9.39
N LEU A 68 -4.80 -2.91 10.45
CA LEU A 68 -3.46 -3.24 10.95
C LEU A 68 -2.67 -4.03 9.89
N VAL A 69 -3.30 -5.03 9.27
CA VAL A 69 -2.68 -5.82 8.21
C VAL A 69 -2.20 -4.93 7.07
N GLU A 70 -3.04 -3.99 6.65
CA GLU A 70 -2.76 -3.07 5.55
C GLU A 70 -1.64 -2.09 5.91
N ALA A 71 -1.68 -1.50 7.10
CA ALA A 71 -0.63 -0.63 7.62
C ALA A 71 0.74 -1.32 7.63
N LEU A 72 0.79 -2.52 8.21
CA LEU A 72 2.04 -3.29 8.29
C LEU A 72 2.55 -3.69 6.89
N TYR A 73 1.66 -4.03 5.96
CA TYR A 73 2.04 -4.36 4.58
C TYR A 73 2.66 -3.16 3.85
N VAL A 74 2.05 -1.99 3.97
CA VAL A 74 2.57 -0.76 3.34
C VAL A 74 3.92 -0.40 3.93
N ILE A 75 4.06 -0.37 5.26
CA ILE A 75 5.32 -0.03 5.94
C ILE A 75 6.41 -1.05 5.62
N GLU A 76 6.10 -2.37 5.64
CA GLU A 76 7.06 -3.42 5.31
C GLU A 76 7.62 -3.28 3.89
N SER A 77 6.81 -2.80 2.95
CA SER A 77 7.24 -2.59 1.57
C SER A 77 8.35 -1.55 1.43
N PHE A 78 8.56 -0.72 2.46
CA PHE A 78 9.58 0.33 2.52
C PHE A 78 10.61 0.15 3.64
N SER A 79 10.58 -0.96 4.38
CA SER A 79 11.48 -1.18 5.54
C SER A 79 12.90 -1.63 5.19
N ASP A 80 13.22 -1.80 3.91
CA ASP A 80 14.57 -2.14 3.44
C ASP A 80 15.41 -0.86 3.25
N ASP A 81 16.69 -0.90 3.63
CA ASP A 81 17.61 0.25 3.59
C ASP A 81 17.76 0.88 2.21
N GLN A 82 17.50 0.12 1.14
CA GLN A 82 17.45 0.68 -0.22
C GLN A 82 16.41 1.78 -0.42
N HIS A 83 15.41 1.88 0.46
CA HIS A 83 14.33 2.88 0.40
C HIS A 83 14.63 4.13 1.24
N PHE A 84 15.74 4.16 2.00
CA PHE A 84 16.00 5.24 2.95
C PHE A 84 16.03 6.62 2.27
N ASP A 85 16.77 6.78 1.19
CA ASP A 85 16.88 8.07 0.47
C ASP A 85 15.54 8.53 -0.10
N GLU A 86 14.71 7.58 -0.55
CA GLU A 86 13.38 7.86 -1.07
C GLU A 86 12.43 8.33 0.05
N LEU A 87 12.45 7.66 1.19
CA LEU A 87 11.66 8.05 2.37
C LEU A 87 12.13 9.39 2.94
N LEU A 88 13.44 9.64 2.95
CA LEU A 88 14.02 10.91 3.39
C LEU A 88 13.49 12.07 2.53
N ALA A 89 13.56 11.93 1.21
CA ALA A 89 13.04 12.95 0.29
C ALA A 89 11.52 13.18 0.48
N MET A 90 10.75 12.13 0.78
CA MET A 90 9.32 12.26 1.08
C MET A 90 9.06 12.98 2.41
N ALA A 91 9.85 12.70 3.43
CA ALA A 91 9.76 13.35 4.74
C ALA A 91 10.09 14.85 4.63
N GLU A 92 11.17 15.20 3.95
CA GLU A 92 11.57 16.59 3.68
C GLU A 92 10.49 17.35 2.91
N ALA A 93 9.93 16.75 1.85
CA ALA A 93 8.84 17.33 1.08
C ALA A 93 7.56 17.53 1.90
N SER A 94 7.37 16.74 2.96
CA SER A 94 6.25 16.84 3.91
C SER A 94 6.55 17.77 5.09
N GLY A 95 7.74 18.40 5.14
CA GLY A 95 8.18 19.28 6.21
C GLY A 95 8.49 18.55 7.53
N MET A 96 8.78 17.26 7.47
CA MET A 96 9.18 16.46 8.64
C MET A 96 10.69 16.60 8.89
N GLU A 97 11.06 16.83 10.13
CA GLU A 97 12.47 16.75 10.53
C GLU A 97 12.87 15.29 10.69
N VAL A 98 14.01 14.90 10.13
CA VAL A 98 14.55 13.54 10.21
C VAL A 98 15.82 13.57 11.07
N GLY A 99 15.89 12.67 12.07
CA GLY A 99 17.03 12.54 12.97
C GLY A 99 18.20 11.79 12.33
N GLU A 100 19.43 12.08 12.77
CA GLU A 100 20.65 11.42 12.25
C GLU A 100 20.70 9.90 12.52
N GLU A 101 20.03 9.42 13.58
CA GLU A 101 20.01 8.01 13.97
C GLU A 101 18.74 7.28 13.59
N GLU A 102 17.89 7.90 12.77
CA GLU A 102 16.62 7.32 12.39
C GLU A 102 16.79 6.15 11.42
N THR A 103 16.14 5.04 11.69
CA THR A 103 16.20 3.86 10.83
C THR A 103 15.18 3.94 9.70
N THR A 104 15.42 3.22 8.60
CA THR A 104 14.49 3.16 7.46
C THR A 104 13.09 2.76 7.87
N VAL A 105 12.97 1.76 8.74
CA VAL A 105 11.65 1.31 9.20
C VAL A 105 10.96 2.31 10.13
N ASP A 106 11.71 3.02 10.99
CA ASP A 106 11.13 4.05 11.84
C ASP A 106 10.63 5.23 11.01
N LEU A 107 11.42 5.66 10.03
CA LEU A 107 11.02 6.70 9.08
C LEU A 107 9.77 6.30 8.28
N ALA A 108 9.67 5.04 7.83
CA ALA A 108 8.48 4.54 7.17
C ALA A 108 7.25 4.56 8.08
N VAL A 109 7.39 4.16 9.35
CA VAL A 109 6.31 4.25 10.36
C VAL A 109 5.88 5.70 10.57
N ARG A 110 6.82 6.63 10.71
CA ARG A 110 6.51 8.05 10.89
C ARG A 110 5.78 8.66 9.70
N LEU A 111 6.25 8.36 8.48
CA LEU A 111 5.58 8.81 7.27
C LEU A 111 4.15 8.25 7.16
N TYR A 112 3.97 6.97 7.48
CA TYR A 112 2.65 6.35 7.52
C TYR A 112 1.72 7.04 8.53
N LEU A 113 2.22 7.32 9.73
CA LEU A 113 1.47 8.02 10.77
C LEU A 113 1.17 9.48 10.41
N HIS A 114 2.05 10.12 9.63
CA HIS A 114 1.85 11.48 9.16
C HIS A 114 0.78 11.55 8.07
N ASP A 115 0.91 10.74 7.03
CA ASP A 115 -0.07 10.57 5.96
C ASP A 115 0.12 9.21 5.26
N ALA A 116 -0.71 8.24 5.59
CA ALA A 116 -0.68 6.91 5.00
C ALA A 116 -0.78 6.93 3.46
N ASN A 117 -1.55 7.87 2.89
CA ASN A 117 -1.73 7.98 1.44
C ASN A 117 -0.42 8.26 0.70
N LEU A 118 0.56 8.92 1.35
CA LEU A 118 1.87 9.17 0.73
C LEU A 118 2.58 7.85 0.42
N LEU A 119 2.71 6.97 1.40
CA LEU A 119 3.36 5.66 1.22
C LEU A 119 2.54 4.75 0.31
N GLU A 120 1.21 4.73 0.45
CA GLU A 120 0.35 3.94 -0.42
C GLU A 120 0.47 4.37 -1.88
N ARG A 121 0.46 5.68 -2.16
CA ARG A 121 0.67 6.19 -3.52
C ARG A 121 2.03 5.77 -4.05
N LYS A 122 3.08 5.88 -3.23
CA LYS A 122 4.43 5.48 -3.61
C LYS A 122 4.54 3.99 -3.91
N LEU A 123 3.90 3.16 -3.10
CA LEU A 123 3.82 1.72 -3.35
C LEU A 123 3.14 1.42 -4.70
N ARG A 124 2.05 2.14 -5.02
CA ARG A 124 1.38 2.03 -6.31
C ARG A 124 2.28 2.47 -7.47
N GLU A 125 3.04 3.56 -7.31
CA GLU A 125 4.02 4.00 -8.32
C GLU A 125 5.09 2.92 -8.59
N GLN A 126 5.58 2.23 -7.56
CA GLN A 126 6.52 1.12 -7.72
C GLN A 126 5.90 -0.08 -8.47
N LEU A 127 4.59 -0.33 -8.32
CA LEU A 127 3.89 -1.36 -9.07
C LEU A 127 3.85 -1.07 -10.58
N CYS A 128 3.85 0.21 -10.99
CA CYS A 128 3.97 0.60 -12.40
C CYS A 128 5.26 0.08 -13.04
N ASP A 129 6.36 0.07 -12.28
CA ASP A 129 7.68 -0.30 -12.80
C ASP A 129 7.88 -1.82 -12.91
N ARG A 130 7.06 -2.61 -12.23
CA ARG A 130 7.18 -4.08 -12.22
C ARG A 130 6.69 -4.73 -13.52
N ARG A 131 5.86 -4.05 -14.31
CA ARG A 131 5.36 -4.56 -15.59
C ARG A 131 6.41 -4.38 -16.67
N ARG A 132 6.77 -5.48 -17.35
CA ARG A 132 7.79 -5.51 -18.40
C ARG A 132 7.24 -5.90 -19.78
N THR A 133 6.00 -6.37 -19.85
CA THR A 133 5.38 -6.85 -21.08
C THR A 133 4.09 -6.09 -21.30
N PHE A 134 3.96 -5.46 -22.47
CA PHE A 134 2.81 -4.65 -22.87
C PHE A 134 2.30 -5.14 -24.22
N GLU A 135 0.98 -5.04 -24.44
CA GLU A 135 0.38 -5.10 -25.76
C GLU A 135 0.35 -3.68 -26.33
N SER A 136 0.80 -3.54 -27.57
CA SER A 136 0.87 -2.23 -28.25
C SER A 136 -0.40 -1.98 -29.06
N TYR A 137 -0.94 -0.78 -28.94
CA TYR A 137 -2.12 -0.33 -29.68
C TYR A 137 -1.78 1.01 -30.35
N ARG A 138 -2.11 1.15 -31.64
CA ARG A 138 -1.99 2.42 -32.34
C ARG A 138 -3.26 3.22 -32.22
N LEU A 139 -3.12 4.53 -32.04
CA LEU A 139 -4.26 5.42 -32.10
C LEU A 139 -4.87 5.39 -33.52
N ALA A 140 -6.19 5.36 -33.59
CA ALA A 140 -6.91 5.31 -34.87
C ALA A 140 -6.67 6.57 -35.72
N ASP A 141 -6.40 7.70 -35.09
CA ASP A 141 -6.05 8.98 -35.72
C ASP A 141 -4.75 9.56 -35.13
N PRO A 142 -3.61 9.22 -35.71
CA PRO A 142 -2.31 9.76 -35.25
C PRO A 142 -2.16 11.26 -35.52
N ALA A 143 -3.02 11.88 -36.36
CA ALA A 143 -2.99 13.31 -36.60
C ALA A 143 -3.60 14.14 -35.46
N SER A 144 -4.44 13.54 -34.61
CA SER A 144 -4.97 14.16 -33.39
C SER A 144 -4.00 14.16 -32.22
N GLY A 145 -2.70 14.34 -32.50
CA GLY A 145 -1.60 14.18 -31.55
C GLY A 145 -1.96 14.45 -30.10
N ILE A 146 -1.71 13.48 -29.24
CA ILE A 146 -1.89 13.67 -27.80
C ILE A 146 -0.90 14.74 -27.35
N GLU A 147 -1.41 15.92 -27.03
CA GLU A 147 -0.62 16.96 -26.39
C GLU A 147 -0.51 16.59 -24.91
N VAL A 148 0.69 16.18 -24.51
CA VAL A 148 0.98 15.71 -23.14
C VAL A 148 0.60 16.73 -22.09
N ASP A 149 0.78 18.03 -22.41
CA ASP A 149 0.45 19.12 -21.53
C ASP A 149 -1.08 19.27 -21.27
N ASN A 150 -1.89 18.73 -22.17
CA ASN A 150 -3.36 18.71 -22.05
C ASN A 150 -3.88 17.46 -21.33
N LEU A 151 -3.01 16.49 -20.99
CA LEU A 151 -3.45 15.34 -20.20
C LEU A 151 -3.79 15.75 -18.77
N PRO A 152 -4.99 15.43 -18.28
CA PRO A 152 -5.44 15.88 -16.98
C PRO A 152 -4.51 15.34 -15.87
N ARG A 153 -4.18 16.21 -14.94
CA ARG A 153 -3.49 15.80 -13.69
C ARG A 153 -4.48 15.33 -12.64
N ASP A 154 -5.69 15.89 -12.66
CA ASP A 154 -6.81 15.39 -11.88
C ASP A 154 -7.43 14.19 -12.61
N LEU A 155 -7.28 13.02 -12.03
CA LEU A 155 -7.75 11.75 -12.59
C LEU A 155 -9.13 11.32 -12.05
N THR A 156 -9.70 12.09 -11.14
CA THR A 156 -11.03 11.80 -10.55
C THR A 156 -12.13 11.59 -11.60
N PRO A 157 -12.20 12.39 -12.69
CA PRO A 157 -13.19 12.12 -13.74
C PRO A 157 -12.98 10.78 -14.46
N LEU A 158 -11.71 10.39 -14.68
CA LEU A 158 -11.35 9.11 -15.28
C LEU A 158 -11.72 7.94 -14.36
N GLU A 159 -11.46 8.07 -13.05
CA GLU A 159 -11.84 7.07 -12.05
C GLU A 159 -13.36 6.87 -12.03
N ALA A 160 -14.13 7.95 -12.08
CA ALA A 160 -15.60 7.89 -12.15
C ALA A 160 -16.11 7.19 -13.42
N ASP A 161 -15.43 7.39 -14.56
CA ASP A 161 -15.78 6.71 -15.82
C ASP A 161 -15.42 5.22 -15.77
N LEU A 162 -14.27 4.89 -15.21
CA LEU A 162 -13.83 3.51 -15.00
C LEU A 162 -14.77 2.79 -14.03
N ASP A 163 -15.21 3.43 -12.96
CA ASP A 163 -16.16 2.86 -12.01
C ASP A 163 -17.46 2.48 -12.71
N ARG A 164 -18.03 3.39 -13.52
CA ARG A 164 -19.24 3.09 -14.32
C ARG A 164 -19.01 1.92 -15.27
N TYR A 165 -17.85 1.87 -15.91
CA TYR A 165 -17.49 0.77 -16.79
C TYR A 165 -17.38 -0.56 -16.05
N PHE A 166 -16.60 -0.60 -14.94
CA PHE A 166 -16.37 -1.82 -14.17
C PHE A 166 -17.63 -2.31 -13.45
N GLU A 167 -18.48 -1.42 -12.97
CA GLU A 167 -19.80 -1.78 -12.43
C GLU A 167 -20.69 -2.42 -13.48
N SER A 168 -20.72 -1.89 -14.71
CA SER A 168 -21.46 -2.49 -15.81
C SER A 168 -20.99 -3.91 -16.14
N LYS A 169 -19.71 -4.23 -15.84
CA LYS A 169 -19.10 -5.55 -15.99
C LYS A 169 -19.17 -6.40 -14.72
N LYS A 170 -19.90 -5.96 -13.68
CA LYS A 170 -20.04 -6.62 -12.37
C LYS A 170 -18.71 -6.80 -11.64
N ARG A 171 -17.76 -5.89 -11.87
CA ARG A 171 -16.43 -5.89 -11.22
C ARG A 171 -16.34 -5.00 -9.98
N GLY A 172 -17.36 -4.18 -9.73
CA GLY A 172 -17.41 -3.19 -8.64
C GLY A 172 -16.83 -1.86 -9.06
N GLY A 173 -17.11 -0.83 -8.26
CA GLY A 173 -16.55 0.52 -8.36
C GLY A 173 -15.28 0.66 -7.50
N HIS A 174 -14.94 1.92 -7.20
CA HIS A 174 -13.75 2.32 -6.44
C HIS A 174 -12.43 2.00 -7.16
N SER A 175 -12.40 2.31 -8.46
CA SER A 175 -11.16 2.30 -9.23
C SER A 175 -10.23 3.40 -8.73
N CYS A 176 -8.93 3.12 -8.73
CA CYS A 176 -7.90 4.10 -8.42
C CYS A 176 -6.93 4.19 -9.59
N VAL A 177 -6.61 5.41 -10.00
CA VAL A 177 -5.66 5.65 -11.08
C VAL A 177 -4.48 6.46 -10.57
N VAL A 178 -3.28 5.92 -10.73
CA VAL A 178 -2.03 6.63 -10.41
C VAL A 178 -1.30 6.94 -11.70
N ARG A 179 -0.92 8.21 -11.89
CA ARG A 179 -0.11 8.67 -13.01
C ARG A 179 1.35 8.79 -12.57
N LYS A 180 2.26 8.25 -13.39
CA LYS A 180 3.69 8.39 -13.24
C LYS A 180 4.28 8.93 -14.53
N ASP A 181 4.87 10.12 -14.47
CA ASP A 181 5.51 10.77 -15.60
C ASP A 181 7.01 10.40 -15.65
N ALA A 182 7.50 10.06 -16.82
CA ALA A 182 8.91 9.86 -17.12
C ALA A 182 9.29 10.68 -18.36
N ALA A 183 10.59 10.73 -18.72
CA ALA A 183 11.08 11.61 -19.77
C ALA A 183 10.39 11.38 -21.13
N ASN A 184 10.12 10.14 -21.50
CA ASN A 184 9.61 9.76 -22.82
C ASN A 184 8.32 8.94 -22.75
N GLU A 185 7.75 8.78 -21.58
CA GLU A 185 6.54 7.97 -21.38
C GLU A 185 5.72 8.45 -20.19
N ILE A 186 4.42 8.20 -20.25
CA ILE A 186 3.52 8.36 -19.10
C ILE A 186 2.92 6.99 -18.81
N ARG A 187 2.95 6.59 -17.55
CA ARG A 187 2.34 5.35 -17.08
C ARG A 187 1.12 5.67 -16.23
N PHE A 188 0.05 4.95 -16.49
CA PHE A 188 -1.14 4.95 -15.66
C PHE A 188 -1.31 3.57 -15.05
N LEU A 189 -1.28 3.49 -13.74
CA LEU A 189 -1.67 2.31 -13.00
C LEU A 189 -3.16 2.40 -12.73
N VAL A 190 -3.92 1.42 -13.18
CA VAL A 190 -5.37 1.32 -12.94
C VAL A 190 -5.61 0.13 -12.01
N GLN A 191 -6.01 0.41 -10.78
CA GLN A 191 -6.44 -0.61 -9.82
C GLN A 191 -7.97 -0.70 -9.85
N HIS A 192 -8.47 -1.91 -9.97
CA HIS A 192 -9.91 -2.16 -10.02
C HIS A 192 -10.27 -3.56 -9.53
N GLY A 193 -11.53 -3.79 -9.21
CA GLY A 193 -12.01 -5.10 -8.81
C GLY A 193 -12.16 -6.07 -9.99
N GLN A 194 -12.14 -7.35 -9.69
CA GLN A 194 -12.60 -8.42 -10.60
C GLN A 194 -14.03 -8.82 -10.28
N THR A 195 -14.58 -9.72 -11.08
CA THR A 195 -15.87 -10.35 -10.76
C THR A 195 -15.79 -11.06 -9.41
N CYS A 196 -16.91 -11.00 -8.66
CA CYS A 196 -16.99 -11.63 -7.35
C CYS A 196 -16.64 -13.13 -7.44
N LYS A 197 -15.74 -13.57 -6.57
CA LYS A 197 -15.35 -14.98 -6.42
C LYS A 197 -15.90 -15.54 -5.11
N ARG A 198 -16.13 -16.84 -5.13
CA ARG A 198 -16.50 -17.63 -3.97
C ARG A 198 -15.37 -18.61 -3.68
N GLU A 199 -14.81 -18.55 -2.49
CA GLU A 199 -13.82 -19.52 -2.04
C GLU A 199 -14.30 -20.29 -0.81
N PRO A 200 -14.05 -21.61 -0.74
CA PRO A 200 -14.30 -22.37 0.48
C PRO A 200 -13.43 -21.82 1.61
N SER A 201 -14.02 -21.68 2.78
CA SER A 201 -13.33 -21.25 4.00
C SER A 201 -13.79 -22.09 5.19
N ARG A 202 -13.07 -22.00 6.31
CA ARG A 202 -13.47 -22.63 7.58
C ARG A 202 -13.57 -21.56 8.65
N LYS A 203 -14.71 -21.51 9.33
CA LYS A 203 -14.93 -20.62 10.47
C LYS A 203 -15.58 -21.39 11.61
N GLY A 204 -14.99 -21.30 12.83
CA GLY A 204 -15.49 -22.00 14.00
C GLY A 204 -15.59 -23.53 13.83
N GLY A 205 -14.63 -24.15 13.12
CA GLY A 205 -14.63 -25.59 12.86
C GLY A 205 -15.59 -26.08 11.76
N ARG A 206 -16.39 -25.19 11.16
CA ARG A 206 -17.37 -25.52 10.11
C ARG A 206 -16.89 -25.06 8.74
N SER A 207 -17.22 -25.84 7.70
CA SER A 207 -17.03 -25.41 6.31
C SER A 207 -18.02 -24.29 5.98
N THR A 208 -17.52 -23.23 5.41
CA THR A 208 -18.27 -22.06 4.95
C THR A 208 -17.72 -21.59 3.61
N CYS A 209 -18.09 -20.42 3.15
CA CYS A 209 -17.50 -19.79 2.00
C CYS A 209 -17.34 -18.28 2.22
N THR A 210 -16.28 -17.75 1.66
CA THR A 210 -16.04 -16.30 1.60
C THR A 210 -16.32 -15.81 0.19
N PHE A 211 -17.01 -14.67 0.09
CA PHE A 211 -17.24 -13.96 -1.15
C PHE A 211 -16.40 -12.70 -1.15
N PHE A 212 -15.61 -12.50 -2.17
CA PHE A 212 -14.76 -11.32 -2.30
C PHE A 212 -14.54 -10.94 -3.77
N ARG A 213 -14.10 -9.73 -4.02
CA ARG A 213 -13.66 -9.27 -5.32
C ARG A 213 -12.14 -9.14 -5.29
N PRO A 214 -11.41 -10.02 -6.00
CA PRO A 214 -9.97 -9.83 -6.13
C PRO A 214 -9.67 -8.49 -6.77
N GLU A 215 -8.66 -7.81 -6.27
CA GLU A 215 -8.09 -6.65 -6.93
C GLU A 215 -7.31 -7.08 -8.19
N LYS A 216 -7.35 -6.25 -9.20
CA LYS A 216 -6.53 -6.36 -10.40
C LYS A 216 -5.88 -5.02 -10.69
N THR A 217 -4.66 -5.08 -11.14
CA THR A 217 -3.88 -3.93 -11.54
C THR A 217 -3.55 -4.06 -13.03
N ASP A 218 -3.97 -3.08 -13.82
CA ASP A 218 -3.59 -2.90 -15.21
C ASP A 218 -2.65 -1.69 -15.31
N VAL A 219 -1.65 -1.75 -16.19
CA VAL A 219 -0.75 -0.63 -16.47
C VAL A 219 -0.92 -0.24 -17.94
N VAL A 220 -1.24 1.02 -18.15
CA VAL A 220 -1.29 1.62 -19.49
C VAL A 220 -0.06 2.51 -19.63
N LEU A 221 0.71 2.29 -20.70
CA LEU A 221 1.88 3.07 -21.03
C LEU A 221 1.60 3.89 -22.29
N LEU A 222 1.79 5.19 -22.20
CA LEU A 222 1.76 6.09 -23.33
C LEU A 222 3.21 6.43 -23.72
N ASP A 223 3.68 5.92 -24.86
CA ASP A 223 4.99 6.23 -25.41
C ASP A 223 4.94 7.57 -26.15
N LEU A 224 5.73 8.53 -25.65
CA LEU A 224 5.79 9.89 -26.18
C LEU A 224 6.77 10.02 -27.35
N THR A 225 7.68 9.07 -27.52
CA THR A 225 8.69 9.10 -28.61
C THR A 225 8.08 8.67 -29.93
N HIS A 226 7.19 7.70 -29.91
CA HIS A 226 6.55 7.14 -31.08
C HIS A 226 5.10 7.60 -31.29
N LYS A 227 4.56 8.40 -30.35
CA LYS A 227 3.13 8.79 -30.31
C LYS A 227 2.18 7.59 -30.40
N GLU A 228 2.59 6.49 -29.78
CA GLU A 228 1.85 5.22 -29.68
C GLU A 228 1.31 4.97 -28.27
#